data_7d0efccaa5efda45c6a577d338623a5d
#
_entry.id   7d0efccaa5efda45c6a577d338623a5d
#
_cell.length_a   1.000
_cell.length_b   1.000
_cell.length_c   1.000
_cell.angle_alpha   90.00
_cell.angle_beta   90.00
_cell.angle_gamma   90.00
#
_symmetry.space_group_name_H-M   'P 1'
#
loop_
_entity.id
_entity.type
_entity.pdbx_description
1 polymer ?
#
loop_
_entity_poly.entity_id
_entity_poly.type
_entity_poly.pdbx_seq_one_letter_code
_entity_poly.pdbx_strand_id
1 'polypeptide(L)'
;MLASQSPPGQAYAEKCMIETSQKQFLGPVIRLHPGDNIVVARTDIGIGTEVPAERFVSRSQVPAGYKIASRLIRKDEPIRKYNVVVGFAAIDIPAGTLVHGHNTEFREFQRDHAHASEFAPIDYLPEAQRATFQGIVRADGRVATRNYIGILSTVNCSATAVRRIADWFSPERLAEYPNVDGVVAFSHSLGCGMEMTGEPMALLRRTMAGYARHANLAAVLVVGLGCERNQLQGLLADEQLEAGPLLRTFVMQDTGGTRKTIEAGVAAVKELLPAANQVRRQTVSASHLCVGLQCGGSDGFSSITANPALGSAVDLLARHGGTAILSETPEIYGVEHTLTRRAASREVGEKLLERIRWWKDVYSVGRDVQINGQVSPGNQAGGLANIFEKSLGSSMKGGTGPLMEVYRYAEPVKAKGLVFMDTPGYDPVSATGQIAGGANLIAFTTGRGSMFGAKPVPSIKLATNTPMYQRLEEDMDINCGEILDGSMSIEAMGERIFQLMLRTASGQASKSELLGLGDNEFVPWQIGIMS
;
A
#
# COMPACT_ATOMS: atom_id res chain seq x y z
N MET A 1 20.92 -8.30 44.49
CA MET A 1 20.08 -9.00 43.49
C MET A 1 19.27 -7.94 42.74
N LEU A 2 19.79 -7.46 41.63
CA LEU A 2 19.08 -6.50 40.76
C LEU A 2 18.38 -7.32 39.67
N ALA A 3 17.07 -7.37 39.73
CA ALA A 3 16.26 -7.96 38.67
C ALA A 3 16.36 -7.08 37.41
N SER A 4 16.90 -7.61 36.31
CA SER A 4 16.91 -6.98 35.02
C SER A 4 15.46 -6.90 34.50
N GLN A 5 14.87 -5.72 34.56
CA GLN A 5 13.62 -5.45 33.84
C GLN A 5 13.94 -5.33 32.35
N SER A 6 13.37 -6.19 31.53
CA SER A 6 13.41 -6.08 30.06
C SER A 6 12.76 -4.76 29.62
N PRO A 7 13.27 -4.09 28.59
CA PRO A 7 12.72 -2.82 28.14
C PRO A 7 11.28 -2.99 27.61
N PRO A 8 10.37 -2.03 27.84
CA PRO A 8 8.94 -2.15 27.55
C PRO A 8 8.57 -2.44 26.10
N GLY A 9 9.46 -2.15 25.15
CA GLY A 9 9.24 -2.47 23.73
C GLY A 9 9.37 -3.95 23.37
N GLN A 10 10.18 -4.73 24.10
CA GLN A 10 10.27 -6.17 23.89
C GLN A 10 9.03 -6.91 24.39
N ALA A 11 8.46 -6.46 25.50
CA ALA A 11 7.26 -7.08 26.08
C ALA A 11 6.00 -6.92 25.19
N TYR A 12 5.97 -5.91 24.31
CA TYR A 12 4.85 -5.69 23.41
C TYR A 12 5.00 -6.45 22.09
N ALA A 13 6.22 -6.51 21.55
CA ALA A 13 6.53 -7.40 20.43
C ALA A 13 6.24 -8.87 20.78
N GLU A 14 6.52 -9.27 22.03
CA GLU A 14 6.19 -10.60 22.56
C GLU A 14 4.68 -10.81 22.82
N LYS A 15 3.90 -9.74 23.05
CA LYS A 15 2.44 -9.84 23.30
C LYS A 15 1.56 -9.76 22.07
N CYS A 16 1.99 -9.10 21.00
CA CYS A 16 1.25 -9.01 19.74
C CYS A 16 1.79 -9.88 18.62
N MET A 17 3.10 -10.12 18.59
CA MET A 17 3.65 -11.18 17.76
C MET A 17 3.58 -12.47 18.56
N ILE A 18 2.75 -13.37 18.12
CA ILE A 18 2.74 -14.75 18.54
C ILE A 18 4.19 -15.23 18.44
N GLU A 19 4.76 -15.76 19.53
CA GLU A 19 5.78 -16.79 19.41
C GLU A 19 5.18 -17.94 18.59
N THR A 20 5.15 -17.78 17.28
CA THR A 20 4.92 -18.86 16.34
C THR A 20 6.15 -19.73 16.37
N SER A 21 6.28 -20.57 17.42
CA SER A 21 7.27 -21.63 17.37
C SER A 21 6.98 -22.40 16.07
N GLN A 22 7.99 -22.76 15.29
CA GLN A 22 7.87 -23.54 14.06
C GLN A 22 6.93 -24.76 14.20
N LYS A 23 6.74 -25.29 15.41
CA LYS A 23 5.79 -26.36 15.73
C LYS A 23 4.30 -26.01 15.55
N GLN A 24 3.91 -24.73 15.59
CA GLN A 24 2.51 -24.34 15.38
C GLN A 24 2.06 -24.49 13.93
N PHE A 25 2.99 -24.49 12.98
CA PHE A 25 2.71 -24.66 11.55
C PHE A 25 2.78 -26.11 11.05
N LEU A 26 3.10 -27.08 11.91
CA LEU A 26 3.23 -28.50 11.51
C LEU A 26 1.90 -29.26 11.42
N GLY A 27 0.80 -28.74 11.98
CA GLY A 27 -0.53 -29.33 11.92
C GLY A 27 -1.36 -28.91 10.71
N PRO A 28 -2.57 -29.49 10.52
CA PRO A 28 -3.48 -29.08 9.44
C PRO A 28 -4.13 -27.72 9.69
N VAL A 29 -4.01 -27.16 10.90
CA VAL A 29 -4.55 -25.86 11.30
C VAL A 29 -3.50 -24.99 11.99
N ILE A 30 -3.75 -23.70 11.99
CA ILE A 30 -2.94 -22.67 12.63
C ILE A 30 -3.78 -21.97 13.69
N ARG A 31 -3.31 -21.96 14.95
CA ARG A 31 -3.85 -21.12 16.02
C ARG A 31 -3.04 -19.82 16.07
N LEU A 32 -3.71 -18.70 15.90
CA LEU A 32 -3.04 -17.40 15.78
C LEU A 32 -2.85 -16.71 17.14
N HIS A 33 -3.74 -16.97 18.10
CA HIS A 33 -3.63 -16.46 19.47
C HIS A 33 -4.35 -17.42 20.44
N PRO A 34 -3.86 -17.60 21.68
CA PRO A 34 -4.52 -18.46 22.68
C PRO A 34 -5.98 -18.06 22.98
N GLY A 35 -6.30 -16.76 22.91
CA GLY A 35 -7.66 -16.23 23.12
C GLY A 35 -8.63 -16.41 21.95
N ASP A 36 -8.18 -16.94 20.81
CA ASP A 36 -9.03 -17.17 19.65
C ASP A 36 -9.99 -18.33 19.88
N ASN A 37 -11.20 -18.21 19.38
CA ASN A 37 -12.19 -19.28 19.36
C ASN A 37 -12.32 -19.92 17.97
N ILE A 38 -11.41 -19.56 17.06
CA ILE A 38 -11.22 -20.18 15.74
C ILE A 38 -9.76 -20.57 15.55
N VAL A 39 -9.54 -21.46 14.58
CA VAL A 39 -8.24 -21.72 13.96
C VAL A 39 -8.37 -21.59 12.45
N VAL A 40 -7.25 -21.40 11.74
CA VAL A 40 -7.23 -21.30 10.28
C VAL A 40 -6.72 -22.62 9.68
N ALA A 41 -7.40 -23.14 8.67
CA ALA A 41 -6.98 -24.32 7.94
C ALA A 41 -5.70 -24.00 7.14
N ARG A 42 -4.60 -24.70 7.40
CA ARG A 42 -3.35 -24.58 6.67
C ARG A 42 -3.42 -25.28 5.31
N THR A 43 -4.11 -26.39 5.29
CA THR A 43 -4.38 -27.23 4.12
C THR A 43 -5.88 -27.52 4.05
N ASP A 44 -6.35 -28.07 2.94
CA ASP A 44 -7.74 -28.52 2.84
C ASP A 44 -8.02 -29.60 3.89
N ILE A 45 -9.13 -29.46 4.61
CA ILE A 45 -9.54 -30.35 5.69
C ILE A 45 -10.88 -31.00 5.30
N GLY A 46 -10.90 -32.33 5.21
CA GLY A 46 -12.11 -33.13 4.95
C GLY A 46 -13.01 -33.28 6.17
N ILE A 47 -14.29 -33.59 5.94
CA ILE A 47 -15.21 -33.98 7.01
C ILE A 47 -14.67 -35.24 7.69
N GLY A 48 -14.73 -35.29 9.02
CA GLY A 48 -14.24 -36.42 9.82
C GLY A 48 -12.74 -36.38 10.12
N THR A 49 -12.00 -35.37 9.61
CA THR A 49 -10.58 -35.21 9.94
C THR A 49 -10.41 -34.82 11.42
N GLU A 50 -9.64 -35.64 12.14
CA GLU A 50 -9.26 -35.32 13.52
C GLU A 50 -8.19 -34.22 13.57
N VAL A 51 -8.36 -33.27 14.48
CA VAL A 51 -7.37 -32.22 14.80
C VAL A 51 -7.01 -32.33 16.28
N PRO A 52 -6.11 -33.26 16.65
CA PRO A 52 -5.83 -33.59 18.06
C PRO A 52 -5.32 -32.40 18.88
N ALA A 53 -4.50 -31.55 18.30
CA ALA A 53 -3.96 -30.33 18.96
C ALA A 53 -5.07 -29.39 19.44
N GLU A 54 -6.21 -29.36 18.74
CA GLU A 54 -7.37 -28.53 19.00
C GLU A 54 -8.56 -29.30 19.62
N ARG A 55 -8.43 -30.63 19.75
CA ARG A 55 -9.41 -31.54 20.38
C ARG A 55 -10.78 -31.50 19.71
N PHE A 56 -10.82 -31.38 18.36
CA PHE A 56 -12.07 -31.51 17.61
C PHE A 56 -11.91 -32.41 16.39
N VAL A 57 -13.05 -32.86 15.86
CA VAL A 57 -13.18 -33.52 14.56
C VAL A 57 -13.89 -32.56 13.60
N SER A 58 -13.38 -32.41 12.39
CA SER A 58 -13.99 -31.51 11.39
C SER A 58 -15.39 -31.99 10.99
N ARG A 59 -16.35 -31.10 11.08
CA ARG A 59 -17.76 -31.30 10.70
C ARG A 59 -18.09 -30.78 9.31
N SER A 60 -17.15 -30.05 8.71
CA SER A 60 -17.30 -29.41 7.41
C SER A 60 -16.12 -29.72 6.51
N GLN A 61 -16.33 -29.69 5.20
CA GLN A 61 -15.23 -29.50 4.25
C GLN A 61 -14.71 -28.08 4.42
N VAL A 62 -13.42 -27.90 4.70
CA VAL A 62 -12.82 -26.60 4.97
C VAL A 62 -11.62 -26.39 4.04
N PRO A 63 -11.70 -25.48 3.08
CA PRO A 63 -10.56 -25.15 2.22
C PRO A 63 -9.42 -24.48 2.99
N ALA A 64 -8.22 -24.60 2.48
CA ALA A 64 -7.04 -23.90 2.99
C ALA A 64 -7.28 -22.37 3.08
N GLY A 65 -6.85 -21.74 4.15
CA GLY A 65 -7.08 -20.32 4.44
C GLY A 65 -8.40 -20.00 5.13
N TYR A 66 -9.34 -20.96 5.22
CA TYR A 66 -10.62 -20.73 5.89
C TYR A 66 -10.54 -21.04 7.38
N LYS A 67 -11.52 -20.53 8.11
CA LYS A 67 -11.61 -20.64 9.59
C LYS A 67 -12.47 -21.80 10.02
N ILE A 68 -12.07 -22.45 11.13
CA ILE A 68 -12.81 -23.51 11.81
C ILE A 68 -13.01 -23.11 13.26
N ALA A 69 -14.22 -23.29 13.78
CA ALA A 69 -14.49 -23.11 15.20
C ALA A 69 -13.69 -24.12 16.03
N SER A 70 -12.86 -23.66 16.95
CA SER A 70 -12.05 -24.54 17.81
C SER A 70 -12.82 -25.05 19.04
N ARG A 71 -13.93 -24.39 19.37
CA ARG A 71 -14.89 -24.76 20.41
C ARG A 71 -16.29 -24.36 19.96
N LEU A 72 -17.31 -24.70 20.75
CA LEU A 72 -18.64 -24.15 20.53
C LEU A 72 -18.61 -22.63 20.68
N ILE A 73 -19.07 -21.93 19.65
CA ILE A 73 -19.29 -20.48 19.65
C ILE A 73 -20.81 -20.28 19.67
N ARG A 74 -21.34 -19.69 20.74
CA ARG A 74 -22.77 -19.45 20.87
C ARG A 74 -23.23 -18.35 19.94
N LYS A 75 -24.50 -18.36 19.55
CA LYS A 75 -25.12 -17.23 18.86
C LYS A 75 -24.84 -15.93 19.64
N ASP A 76 -24.57 -14.86 18.90
CA ASP A 76 -24.21 -13.52 19.40
C ASP A 76 -22.82 -13.44 20.09
N GLU A 77 -22.10 -14.54 20.24
CA GLU A 77 -20.74 -14.54 20.78
C GLU A 77 -19.75 -13.93 19.75
N PRO A 78 -18.79 -13.08 20.21
CA PRO A 78 -17.75 -12.54 19.34
C PRO A 78 -16.82 -13.62 18.82
N ILE A 79 -16.55 -13.60 17.51
CA ILE A 79 -15.54 -14.42 16.84
C ILE A 79 -14.21 -13.68 16.91
N ARG A 80 -13.17 -14.36 17.43
CA ARG A 80 -11.85 -13.75 17.66
C ARG A 80 -10.78 -14.38 16.78
N LYS A 81 -10.00 -13.50 16.14
CA LYS A 81 -8.79 -13.83 15.38
C LYS A 81 -7.68 -12.87 15.84
N TYR A 82 -6.52 -13.37 16.23
CA TYR A 82 -5.48 -12.57 16.90
C TYR A 82 -6.00 -11.84 18.16
N ASN A 83 -6.91 -12.45 18.89
CA ASN A 83 -7.63 -11.88 20.01
C ASN A 83 -8.45 -10.60 19.68
N VAL A 84 -8.57 -10.25 18.41
CA VAL A 84 -9.41 -9.13 17.90
C VAL A 84 -10.76 -9.70 17.45
N VAL A 85 -11.84 -8.97 17.75
CA VAL A 85 -13.19 -9.33 17.28
C VAL A 85 -13.29 -9.09 15.79
N VAL A 86 -13.51 -10.18 15.02
CA VAL A 86 -13.65 -10.15 13.56
C VAL A 86 -15.09 -10.41 13.08
N GLY A 87 -16.05 -10.49 13.99
CA GLY A 87 -17.46 -10.71 13.70
C GLY A 87 -18.17 -11.32 14.89
N PHE A 88 -19.43 -11.67 14.70
CA PHE A 88 -20.29 -12.33 15.70
C PHE A 88 -20.91 -13.57 15.09
N ALA A 89 -21.17 -14.58 15.90
CA ALA A 89 -21.86 -15.78 15.46
C ALA A 89 -23.34 -15.46 15.22
N ALA A 90 -23.86 -15.70 14.01
CA ALA A 90 -25.27 -15.51 13.67
C ALA A 90 -26.13 -16.66 14.22
N ILE A 91 -25.54 -17.82 14.45
CA ILE A 91 -26.12 -19.04 15.01
C ILE A 91 -25.10 -19.71 15.93
N ASP A 92 -25.52 -20.72 16.69
CA ASP A 92 -24.56 -21.61 17.39
C ASP A 92 -23.66 -22.32 16.38
N ILE A 93 -22.33 -22.20 16.54
CA ILE A 93 -21.33 -22.81 15.67
C ILE A 93 -20.57 -23.88 16.47
N PRO A 94 -20.86 -25.17 16.27
CA PRO A 94 -20.16 -26.26 16.96
C PRO A 94 -18.67 -26.32 16.63
N ALA A 95 -17.84 -26.83 17.54
CA ALA A 95 -16.42 -27.12 17.27
C ALA A 95 -16.26 -27.97 16.00
N GLY A 96 -15.23 -27.69 15.20
CA GLY A 96 -14.97 -28.36 13.93
C GLY A 96 -15.82 -27.89 12.74
N THR A 97 -16.66 -26.88 12.91
CA THR A 97 -17.50 -26.31 11.84
C THR A 97 -16.79 -25.16 11.14
N LEU A 98 -16.93 -25.10 9.82
CA LEU A 98 -16.48 -23.96 9.00
C LEU A 98 -17.12 -22.64 9.48
N VAL A 99 -16.31 -21.60 9.68
CA VAL A 99 -16.75 -20.26 10.08
C VAL A 99 -16.58 -19.33 8.90
N HIS A 100 -17.70 -18.86 8.32
CA HIS A 100 -17.71 -17.95 7.16
C HIS A 100 -19.02 -17.17 7.08
N GLY A 101 -19.24 -16.37 6.03
CA GLY A 101 -20.38 -15.49 5.88
C GLY A 101 -21.77 -16.08 6.11
N HIS A 102 -21.96 -17.41 5.94
CA HIS A 102 -23.25 -18.08 6.17
C HIS A 102 -23.64 -18.24 7.66
N ASN A 103 -22.66 -18.13 8.57
CA ASN A 103 -22.87 -18.28 10.02
C ASN A 103 -22.20 -17.19 10.85
N THR A 104 -21.71 -16.14 10.19
CA THR A 104 -21.16 -14.96 10.85
C THR A 104 -21.96 -13.71 10.49
N GLU A 105 -22.04 -12.79 11.42
CA GLU A 105 -22.71 -11.52 11.25
C GLU A 105 -21.75 -10.36 11.52
N PHE A 106 -21.83 -9.33 10.67
CA PHE A 106 -21.18 -8.07 10.91
C PHE A 106 -22.08 -7.21 11.83
N ARG A 107 -21.52 -6.71 12.93
CA ARG A 107 -22.16 -5.75 13.81
C ARG A 107 -21.17 -4.68 14.21
N GLU A 108 -21.63 -3.43 14.20
CA GLU A 108 -20.87 -2.36 14.83
C GLU A 108 -20.90 -2.54 16.36
N PHE A 109 -19.78 -2.32 17.00
CA PHE A 109 -19.66 -2.28 18.44
C PHE A 109 -18.67 -1.21 18.88
N GLN A 110 -18.85 -0.71 20.09
CA GLN A 110 -17.95 0.30 20.64
C GLN A 110 -16.57 -0.28 20.95
N ARG A 111 -15.53 0.39 20.50
CA ARG A 111 -14.13 0.01 20.72
C ARG A 111 -13.44 1.05 21.62
N ASP A 112 -12.57 0.57 22.49
CA ASP A 112 -11.68 1.42 23.23
C ASP A 112 -10.44 1.72 22.40
N HIS A 113 -10.33 2.94 21.90
CA HIS A 113 -9.20 3.38 21.09
C HIS A 113 -7.94 3.60 21.91
N ALA A 114 -8.08 3.93 23.20
CA ALA A 114 -6.98 4.09 24.17
C ALA A 114 -5.75 4.80 23.57
N HIS A 115 -5.96 6.00 22.99
CA HIS A 115 -4.97 6.75 22.22
C HIS A 115 -3.60 6.82 22.92
N ALA A 116 -2.55 6.46 22.17
CA ALA A 116 -1.15 6.48 22.59
C ALA A 116 -0.83 5.67 23.88
N SER A 117 -1.73 4.76 24.32
CA SER A 117 -1.54 3.96 25.54
C SER A 117 -0.43 2.92 25.39
N GLU A 118 -0.08 2.59 24.17
CA GLU A 118 0.89 1.56 23.81
C GLU A 118 2.01 2.13 22.93
N PHE A 119 2.19 3.44 22.97
CA PHE A 119 3.28 4.10 22.24
C PHE A 119 4.64 3.64 22.77
N ALA A 120 5.50 3.19 21.84
CA ALA A 120 6.91 2.94 22.09
C ALA A 120 7.72 3.68 21.01
N PRO A 121 8.74 4.47 21.38
CA PRO A 121 9.54 5.19 20.40
C PRO A 121 10.30 4.21 19.50
N ILE A 122 10.55 4.64 18.25
CA ILE A 122 11.35 3.84 17.32
C ILE A 122 12.80 3.76 17.85
N ASP A 123 13.32 2.55 17.97
CA ASP A 123 14.72 2.29 18.26
C ASP A 123 15.57 2.48 16.98
N TYR A 124 15.89 3.74 16.68
CA TYR A 124 16.67 4.09 15.49
C TYR A 124 18.10 3.59 15.61
N LEU A 125 18.56 2.92 14.56
CA LEU A 125 19.99 2.60 14.41
C LEU A 125 20.81 3.88 14.24
N PRO A 126 22.03 3.94 14.84
CA PRO A 126 23.00 5.00 14.53
C PRO A 126 23.21 5.13 13.02
N GLU A 127 23.39 6.34 12.52
CA GLU A 127 23.47 6.60 11.08
C GLU A 127 24.52 5.73 10.38
N ALA A 128 25.69 5.53 10.99
CA ALA A 128 26.76 4.68 10.48
C ALA A 128 26.40 3.18 10.38
N GLN A 129 25.34 2.73 11.06
CA GLN A 129 24.87 1.34 11.05
C GLN A 129 23.64 1.14 10.17
N ARG A 130 23.09 2.23 9.62
CA ARG A 130 21.93 2.14 8.75
C ARG A 130 22.30 1.46 7.43
N ALA A 131 21.42 0.61 6.96
CA ALA A 131 21.53 0.03 5.62
C ALA A 131 21.56 1.14 4.55
N THR A 132 22.17 0.84 3.42
CA THR A 132 22.34 1.78 2.30
C THR A 132 21.82 1.16 1.01
N PHE A 133 21.54 2.02 0.03
CA PHE A 133 21.24 1.62 -1.34
C PHE A 133 21.90 2.57 -2.35
N GLN A 134 21.93 2.17 -3.63
CA GLN A 134 22.47 2.99 -4.71
C GLN A 134 21.36 3.91 -5.27
N GLY A 135 21.21 5.11 -4.68
CA GLY A 135 20.21 6.10 -5.06
C GLY A 135 20.75 7.17 -6.01
N ILE A 136 19.84 7.92 -6.64
CA ILE A 136 20.13 9.08 -7.46
C ILE A 136 19.81 10.33 -6.65
N VAL A 137 20.84 11.11 -6.28
CA VAL A 137 20.65 12.34 -5.51
C VAL A 137 20.37 13.50 -6.48
N ARG A 138 19.24 14.15 -6.30
CA ARG A 138 18.84 15.34 -7.06
C ARG A 138 19.52 16.59 -6.50
N ALA A 139 19.55 17.66 -7.28
CA ALA A 139 20.19 18.93 -6.88
C ALA A 139 19.60 19.56 -5.60
N ASP A 140 18.33 19.28 -5.32
CA ASP A 140 17.63 19.72 -4.11
C ASP A 140 17.77 18.75 -2.91
N GLY A 141 18.61 17.72 -3.03
CA GLY A 141 18.88 16.74 -1.99
C GLY A 141 17.88 15.58 -1.91
N ARG A 142 16.79 15.57 -2.67
CA ARG A 142 15.88 14.42 -2.75
C ARG A 142 16.59 13.23 -3.38
N VAL A 143 16.22 12.02 -2.96
CA VAL A 143 16.82 10.78 -3.46
C VAL A 143 15.80 9.98 -4.26
N ALA A 144 16.18 9.65 -5.49
CA ALA A 144 15.37 8.87 -6.41
C ALA A 144 15.84 7.41 -6.48
N THR A 145 14.89 6.51 -6.76
CA THR A 145 15.12 5.09 -7.04
C THR A 145 15.10 4.78 -8.54
N ARG A 146 14.50 5.68 -9.34
CA ARG A 146 14.39 5.63 -10.80
C ARG A 146 14.63 7.03 -11.40
N ASN A 147 14.74 7.09 -12.74
CA ASN A 147 15.07 8.31 -13.45
C ASN A 147 14.24 8.46 -14.74
N TYR A 148 12.98 8.87 -14.59
CA TYR A 148 12.05 9.08 -15.70
C TYR A 148 11.96 10.55 -16.11
N ILE A 149 11.42 10.79 -17.31
CA ILE A 149 10.85 12.08 -17.71
C ILE A 149 9.33 11.93 -17.70
N GLY A 150 8.62 12.77 -16.96
CA GLY A 150 7.17 12.74 -16.81
C GLY A 150 6.45 13.70 -17.76
N ILE A 151 5.30 13.27 -18.30
CA ILE A 151 4.42 14.13 -19.09
C ILE A 151 3.02 14.06 -18.45
N LEU A 152 2.62 15.16 -17.80
CA LEU A 152 1.35 15.29 -17.07
C LEU A 152 0.29 15.96 -17.94
N SER A 153 -0.92 15.44 -17.97
CA SER A 153 -2.09 16.13 -18.52
C SER A 153 -2.83 16.88 -17.42
N THR A 154 -3.26 18.14 -17.67
CA THR A 154 -4.14 18.86 -16.74
C THR A 154 -5.60 18.45 -16.90
N VAL A 155 -5.93 17.84 -18.02
CA VAL A 155 -7.31 17.52 -18.41
C VAL A 155 -7.36 16.32 -19.36
N ASN A 156 -8.44 15.57 -19.35
CA ASN A 156 -8.65 14.45 -20.29
C ASN A 156 -8.41 14.83 -21.76
N CYS A 157 -8.77 16.05 -22.18
CA CYS A 157 -8.61 16.50 -23.56
C CYS A 157 -7.16 16.51 -24.05
N SER A 158 -6.17 16.65 -23.16
CA SER A 158 -4.75 16.54 -23.52
C SER A 158 -4.17 15.11 -23.37
N ALA A 159 -4.94 14.16 -22.86
CA ALA A 159 -4.47 12.80 -22.52
C ALA A 159 -3.84 12.07 -23.73
N THR A 160 -4.46 12.14 -24.90
CA THR A 160 -3.90 11.51 -26.11
C THR A 160 -2.60 12.18 -26.55
N ALA A 161 -2.49 13.50 -26.45
CA ALA A 161 -1.27 14.21 -26.81
C ALA A 161 -0.09 13.81 -25.92
N VAL A 162 -0.29 13.75 -24.58
CA VAL A 162 0.77 13.36 -23.64
C VAL A 162 1.20 11.90 -23.84
N ARG A 163 0.26 10.99 -24.11
CA ARG A 163 0.59 9.60 -24.44
C ARG A 163 1.41 9.50 -25.72
N ARG A 164 1.01 10.21 -26.80
CA ARG A 164 1.74 10.21 -28.07
C ARG A 164 3.13 10.80 -27.96
N ILE A 165 3.35 11.77 -27.08
CA ILE A 165 4.69 12.29 -26.80
C ILE A 165 5.53 11.21 -26.11
N ALA A 166 4.98 10.54 -25.09
CA ALA A 166 5.70 9.47 -24.38
C ALA A 166 6.00 8.28 -25.28
N ASP A 167 5.02 7.78 -26.05
CA ASP A 167 5.13 6.65 -26.97
C ASP A 167 6.21 6.86 -28.05
N TRP A 168 6.54 8.12 -28.35
CA TRP A 168 7.60 8.42 -29.30
C TRP A 168 8.97 7.94 -28.80
N PHE A 169 9.18 7.88 -27.49
CA PHE A 169 10.44 7.49 -26.86
C PHE A 169 10.48 5.99 -26.53
N SER A 170 10.52 5.17 -27.60
CA SER A 170 10.69 3.72 -27.44
C SER A 170 12.07 3.36 -26.87
N PRO A 171 12.26 2.13 -26.34
CA PRO A 171 13.56 1.67 -25.82
C PRO A 171 14.70 1.87 -26.81
N GLU A 172 14.45 1.65 -28.12
CA GLU A 172 15.47 1.83 -29.17
C GLU A 172 15.90 3.29 -29.32
N ARG A 173 14.96 4.23 -29.17
CA ARG A 173 15.24 5.68 -29.23
C ARG A 173 15.89 6.22 -27.95
N LEU A 174 15.74 5.50 -26.83
CA LEU A 174 16.38 5.83 -25.57
C LEU A 174 17.73 5.10 -25.36
N ALA A 175 18.17 4.25 -26.30
CA ALA A 175 19.40 3.46 -26.17
C ALA A 175 20.66 4.31 -25.95
N GLU A 176 20.70 5.55 -26.46
CA GLU A 176 21.79 6.51 -26.24
C GLU A 176 21.75 7.16 -24.85
N TYR A 177 20.66 6.94 -24.08
CA TYR A 177 20.43 7.53 -22.75
C TYR A 177 20.23 6.46 -21.66
N PRO A 178 21.24 5.61 -21.40
CA PRO A 178 21.12 4.41 -20.56
C PRO A 178 20.79 4.69 -19.09
N ASN A 179 20.94 5.92 -18.62
CA ASN A 179 20.58 6.31 -17.26
C ASN A 179 19.15 6.90 -17.16
N VAL A 180 18.37 6.89 -18.24
CA VAL A 180 16.97 7.31 -18.26
C VAL A 180 16.09 6.06 -18.35
N ASP A 181 15.30 5.80 -17.33
CA ASP A 181 14.44 4.60 -17.24
C ASP A 181 13.23 4.65 -18.21
N GLY A 182 12.89 5.83 -18.73
CA GLY A 182 11.84 6.01 -19.71
C GLY A 182 11.22 7.41 -19.72
N VAL A 183 10.27 7.58 -20.66
CA VAL A 183 9.39 8.75 -20.74
C VAL A 183 7.97 8.27 -20.49
N VAL A 184 7.29 8.83 -19.47
CA VAL A 184 6.00 8.31 -18.98
C VAL A 184 4.92 9.36 -19.04
N ALA A 185 3.76 9.00 -19.59
CA ALA A 185 2.57 9.84 -19.61
C ALA A 185 1.68 9.57 -18.39
N PHE A 186 1.36 10.64 -17.65
CA PHE A 186 0.40 10.64 -16.56
C PHE A 186 -0.88 11.33 -17.02
N SER A 187 -1.84 10.53 -17.46
CA SER A 187 -3.12 11.01 -18.02
C SER A 187 -4.29 10.53 -17.17
N HIS A 188 -5.30 11.36 -17.04
CA HIS A 188 -6.50 11.07 -16.24
C HIS A 188 -7.77 11.60 -16.93
N SER A 189 -8.95 11.23 -16.42
CA SER A 189 -10.26 11.62 -16.95
C SER A 189 -10.82 12.93 -16.39
N LEU A 190 -10.13 13.55 -15.41
CA LEU A 190 -10.55 14.77 -14.72
C LEU A 190 -10.14 16.04 -15.47
N GLY A 191 -10.35 17.20 -14.83
CA GLY A 191 -9.85 18.51 -15.22
C GLY A 191 -10.89 19.42 -15.86
N CYS A 192 -11.99 18.89 -16.42
CA CYS A 192 -13.06 19.69 -17.03
C CYS A 192 -14.42 19.50 -16.31
N GLY A 193 -15.01 18.31 -16.36
CA GLY A 193 -16.33 18.04 -15.79
C GLY A 193 -16.32 17.82 -14.28
N MET A 194 -15.76 18.74 -13.49
CA MET A 194 -15.62 18.63 -12.04
C MET A 194 -15.83 19.98 -11.36
N GLU A 195 -15.91 20.00 -10.04
CA GLU A 195 -15.98 21.23 -9.26
C GLU A 195 -14.73 22.11 -9.49
N MET A 196 -14.93 23.44 -9.56
CA MET A 196 -13.84 24.37 -9.84
C MET A 196 -13.00 24.74 -8.61
N THR A 197 -13.56 24.53 -7.43
CA THR A 197 -12.96 24.90 -6.13
C THR A 197 -13.23 23.83 -5.11
N GLY A 198 -12.66 23.98 -3.91
CA GLY A 198 -12.86 23.04 -2.80
C GLY A 198 -12.02 21.79 -2.91
N GLU A 199 -12.40 20.77 -2.15
CA GLU A 199 -11.61 19.55 -1.98
C GLU A 199 -11.35 18.79 -3.29
N PRO A 200 -12.30 18.64 -4.23
CA PRO A 200 -12.04 17.91 -5.48
C PRO A 200 -10.92 18.51 -6.33
N MET A 201 -10.91 19.84 -6.49
CA MET A 201 -9.85 20.55 -7.23
C MET A 201 -8.51 20.50 -6.48
N ALA A 202 -8.54 20.68 -5.16
CA ALA A 202 -7.34 20.59 -4.32
C ALA A 202 -6.71 19.19 -4.37
N LEU A 203 -7.52 18.11 -4.35
CA LEU A 203 -7.04 16.73 -4.50
C LEU A 203 -6.33 16.52 -5.84
N LEU A 204 -6.95 16.96 -6.95
CA LEU A 204 -6.37 16.81 -8.28
C LEU A 204 -5.05 17.59 -8.40
N ARG A 205 -5.04 18.88 -8.01
CA ARG A 205 -3.85 19.74 -8.08
C ARG A 205 -2.72 19.22 -7.22
N ARG A 206 -3.00 18.85 -5.98
CA ARG A 206 -2.01 18.28 -5.06
C ARG A 206 -1.42 16.96 -5.60
N THR A 207 -2.25 16.10 -6.19
CA THR A 207 -1.79 14.86 -6.82
C THR A 207 -0.84 15.15 -7.98
N MET A 208 -1.23 16.04 -8.88
CA MET A 208 -0.39 16.44 -10.02
C MET A 208 0.92 17.08 -9.58
N ALA A 209 0.87 17.97 -8.57
CA ALA A 209 2.04 18.62 -8.02
C ALA A 209 2.98 17.63 -7.32
N GLY A 210 2.43 16.65 -6.61
CA GLY A 210 3.21 15.57 -6.00
C GLY A 210 4.01 14.80 -7.06
N TYR A 211 3.37 14.45 -8.18
CA TYR A 211 4.07 13.84 -9.32
C TYR A 211 5.08 14.80 -9.95
N ALA A 212 4.71 16.06 -10.19
CA ALA A 212 5.62 17.05 -10.79
C ALA A 212 6.90 17.26 -9.95
N ARG A 213 6.80 17.09 -8.62
CA ARG A 213 7.94 17.19 -7.69
C ARG A 213 8.58 15.85 -7.38
N HIS A 214 8.07 14.72 -7.92
CA HIS A 214 8.55 13.41 -7.50
C HIS A 214 10.04 13.21 -7.85
N ALA A 215 10.83 12.69 -6.90
CA ALA A 215 12.28 12.55 -7.07
C ALA A 215 12.67 11.63 -8.26
N ASN A 216 11.82 10.65 -8.60
CA ASN A 216 12.02 9.75 -9.74
C ASN A 216 11.78 10.42 -11.10
N LEU A 217 11.29 11.67 -11.13
CA LEU A 217 11.16 12.45 -12.36
C LEU A 217 12.32 13.45 -12.46
N ALA A 218 13.19 13.27 -13.47
CA ALA A 218 14.29 14.18 -13.76
C ALA A 218 13.81 15.51 -14.30
N ALA A 219 12.73 15.46 -15.07
CA ALA A 219 12.03 16.62 -15.62
C ALA A 219 10.57 16.28 -15.91
N VAL A 220 9.73 17.31 -16.03
CA VAL A 220 8.30 17.16 -16.26
C VAL A 220 7.81 18.14 -17.32
N LEU A 221 6.97 17.65 -18.23
CA LEU A 221 6.14 18.48 -19.10
C LEU A 221 4.71 18.44 -18.58
N VAL A 222 4.06 19.60 -18.42
CA VAL A 222 2.64 19.71 -18.08
C VAL A 222 1.90 20.25 -19.31
N VAL A 223 0.92 19.50 -19.80
CA VAL A 223 0.18 19.81 -21.03
C VAL A 223 -1.29 20.04 -20.72
N GLY A 224 -1.75 21.27 -20.91
CA GLY A 224 -3.14 21.68 -20.81
C GLY A 224 -3.81 21.80 -22.19
N LEU A 225 -5.14 21.87 -22.21
CA LEU A 225 -5.90 22.19 -23.41
C LEU A 225 -5.97 23.72 -23.63
N GLY A 226 -6.37 24.47 -22.56
CA GLY A 226 -6.54 25.93 -22.57
C GLY A 226 -7.90 26.41 -22.05
N CYS A 227 -8.95 25.59 -22.12
CA CYS A 227 -10.32 25.93 -21.66
C CYS A 227 -10.85 25.04 -20.52
N GLU A 228 -10.03 24.18 -19.96
CA GLU A 228 -10.38 23.31 -18.84
C GLU A 228 -10.61 24.08 -17.53
N ARG A 229 -11.32 23.47 -16.56
CA ARG A 229 -11.48 24.05 -15.22
C ARG A 229 -10.19 23.98 -14.39
N ASN A 230 -9.40 22.92 -14.55
CA ASN A 230 -8.08 22.81 -13.94
C ASN A 230 -7.05 23.57 -14.79
N GLN A 231 -7.16 24.90 -14.82
CA GLN A 231 -6.25 25.76 -15.58
C GLN A 231 -4.80 25.58 -15.13
N LEU A 232 -3.88 25.52 -16.10
CA LEU A 232 -2.44 25.35 -15.85
C LEU A 232 -1.88 26.41 -14.90
N GLN A 233 -2.25 27.67 -15.08
CA GLN A 233 -1.81 28.75 -14.20
C GLN A 233 -2.32 28.59 -12.78
N GLY A 234 -3.58 28.11 -12.61
CA GLY A 234 -4.14 27.81 -11.30
C GLY A 234 -3.41 26.66 -10.61
N LEU A 235 -3.06 25.60 -11.33
CA LEU A 235 -2.25 24.49 -10.80
C LEU A 235 -0.89 25.00 -10.31
N LEU A 236 -0.18 25.80 -11.15
CA LEU A 236 1.13 26.33 -10.78
C LEU A 236 1.06 27.24 -9.55
N ALA A 237 0.06 28.13 -9.49
CA ALA A 237 -0.10 29.07 -8.40
C ALA A 237 -0.48 28.40 -7.07
N ASP A 238 -1.53 27.55 -7.07
CA ASP A 238 -2.04 26.93 -5.85
C ASP A 238 -1.01 25.97 -5.24
N GLU A 239 -0.26 25.29 -6.09
CA GLU A 239 0.73 24.30 -5.65
C GLU A 239 2.16 24.86 -5.62
N GLN A 240 2.35 26.15 -5.85
CA GLN A 240 3.67 26.81 -5.84
C GLN A 240 4.69 26.07 -6.73
N LEU A 241 4.26 25.68 -7.94
CA LEU A 241 5.12 25.09 -8.96
C LEU A 241 5.70 26.21 -9.84
N GLU A 242 7.00 26.18 -10.05
CA GLU A 242 7.68 27.15 -10.90
C GLU A 242 8.02 26.52 -12.26
N ALA A 243 7.50 27.10 -13.34
CA ALA A 243 7.90 26.74 -14.68
C ALA A 243 9.37 27.14 -14.91
N GLY A 244 10.15 26.26 -15.52
CA GLY A 244 11.57 26.45 -15.72
C GLY A 244 12.20 25.34 -16.56
N PRO A 245 13.52 25.20 -16.55
CA PRO A 245 14.22 24.22 -17.38
C PRO A 245 13.76 22.77 -17.19
N LEU A 246 13.40 22.40 -15.94
CA LEU A 246 12.99 21.03 -15.58
C LEU A 246 11.47 20.86 -15.46
N LEU A 247 10.69 21.93 -15.46
CA LEU A 247 9.23 21.90 -15.49
C LEU A 247 8.75 22.80 -16.64
N ARG A 248 8.44 22.19 -17.78
CA ARG A 248 7.94 22.89 -18.96
C ARG A 248 6.44 22.76 -19.09
N THR A 249 5.82 23.76 -19.68
CA THR A 249 4.35 23.82 -19.82
C THR A 249 3.96 24.10 -21.26
N PHE A 250 2.88 23.44 -21.71
CA PHE A 250 2.28 23.66 -23.03
C PHE A 250 0.76 23.79 -22.91
N VAL A 251 0.20 24.76 -23.63
CA VAL A 251 -1.25 24.88 -23.83
C VAL A 251 -1.54 24.53 -25.29
N MET A 252 -2.33 23.48 -25.52
CA MET A 252 -2.56 22.94 -26.87
C MET A 252 -3.19 23.95 -27.82
N GLN A 253 -4.14 24.78 -27.32
CA GLN A 253 -4.78 25.84 -28.12
C GLN A 253 -3.76 26.89 -28.56
N ASP A 254 -2.87 27.31 -27.67
CA ASP A 254 -1.83 28.32 -27.99
C ASP A 254 -0.72 27.73 -28.87
N THR A 255 -0.36 26.45 -28.69
CA THR A 255 0.64 25.75 -29.51
C THR A 255 0.15 25.52 -30.95
N GLY A 256 -1.14 25.63 -31.19
CA GLY A 256 -1.75 25.47 -32.50
C GLY A 256 -2.27 24.06 -32.80
N GLY A 257 -2.72 23.36 -31.75
CA GLY A 257 -3.46 22.10 -31.83
C GLY A 257 -2.59 20.85 -31.62
N THR A 258 -3.24 19.69 -31.70
CA THR A 258 -2.70 18.39 -31.26
C THR A 258 -1.35 18.04 -31.89
N ARG A 259 -1.26 18.09 -33.24
CA ARG A 259 -0.02 17.69 -33.94
C ARG A 259 1.16 18.56 -33.54
N LYS A 260 0.98 19.88 -33.53
CA LYS A 260 2.05 20.82 -33.15
C LYS A 260 2.46 20.66 -31.69
N THR A 261 1.50 20.37 -30.79
CA THR A 261 1.80 20.10 -29.38
C THR A 261 2.62 18.83 -29.22
N ILE A 262 2.29 17.74 -29.95
CA ILE A 262 3.08 16.52 -29.92
C ILE A 262 4.51 16.78 -30.43
N GLU A 263 4.66 17.46 -31.57
CA GLU A 263 5.96 17.82 -32.15
C GLU A 263 6.80 18.68 -31.17
N ALA A 264 6.20 19.69 -30.55
CA ALA A 264 6.86 20.54 -29.56
C ALA A 264 7.23 19.77 -28.29
N GLY A 265 6.35 18.91 -27.79
CA GLY A 265 6.60 18.07 -26.63
C GLY A 265 7.74 17.08 -26.86
N VAL A 266 7.77 16.41 -28.01
CA VAL A 266 8.87 15.53 -28.40
C VAL A 266 10.19 16.31 -28.49
N ALA A 267 10.19 17.50 -29.08
CA ALA A 267 11.38 18.35 -29.16
C ALA A 267 11.87 18.73 -27.75
N ALA A 268 10.95 19.15 -26.86
CA ALA A 268 11.26 19.50 -25.49
C ALA A 268 11.87 18.33 -24.69
N VAL A 269 11.36 17.12 -24.82
CA VAL A 269 11.93 15.94 -24.17
C VAL A 269 13.32 15.63 -24.71
N LYS A 270 13.54 15.71 -26.02
CA LYS A 270 14.88 15.54 -26.62
C LYS A 270 15.92 16.50 -26.04
N GLU A 271 15.54 17.73 -25.76
CA GLU A 271 16.44 18.71 -25.13
C GLU A 271 16.74 18.38 -23.65
N LEU A 272 15.83 17.67 -22.96
CA LEU A 272 15.99 17.28 -21.55
C LEU A 272 16.80 16.01 -21.38
N LEU A 273 16.78 15.07 -22.34
CA LEU A 273 17.42 13.77 -22.25
C LEU A 273 18.92 13.83 -21.95
N PRO A 274 19.75 14.69 -22.57
CA PRO A 274 21.19 14.74 -22.27
C PRO A 274 21.48 15.06 -20.79
N ALA A 275 20.74 16.01 -20.22
CA ALA A 275 20.91 16.40 -18.81
C ALA A 275 20.37 15.28 -17.88
N ALA A 276 19.22 14.71 -18.18
CA ALA A 276 18.66 13.60 -17.43
C ALA A 276 19.57 12.37 -17.40
N ASN A 277 20.32 12.13 -18.49
CA ASN A 277 21.25 11.00 -18.60
C ASN A 277 22.56 11.18 -17.81
N GLN A 278 22.88 12.39 -17.34
CA GLN A 278 24.13 12.63 -16.59
C GLN A 278 24.11 12.17 -15.14
N VAL A 279 22.96 11.73 -14.63
CA VAL A 279 22.84 11.24 -13.26
C VAL A 279 23.67 9.98 -13.02
N ARG A 280 24.13 9.82 -11.78
CA ARG A 280 24.82 8.61 -11.32
C ARG A 280 24.22 8.17 -10.00
N ARG A 281 24.14 6.87 -9.82
CA ARG A 281 23.80 6.28 -8.53
C ARG A 281 24.97 6.41 -7.58
N GLN A 282 24.67 6.70 -6.32
CA GLN A 282 25.65 6.79 -5.24
C GLN A 282 25.08 6.17 -3.97
N THR A 283 25.95 5.76 -3.06
CA THR A 283 25.56 5.15 -1.80
C THR A 283 24.85 6.17 -0.92
N VAL A 284 23.60 5.89 -0.57
CA VAL A 284 22.77 6.72 0.30
C VAL A 284 22.11 5.86 1.39
N SER A 285 21.77 6.47 2.50
CA SER A 285 21.08 5.78 3.62
C SER A 285 19.68 5.30 3.24
N ALA A 286 19.28 4.14 3.77
CA ALA A 286 17.88 3.65 3.68
C ALA A 286 16.86 4.63 4.28
N SER A 287 17.29 5.62 5.05
CA SER A 287 16.43 6.70 5.56
C SER A 287 15.75 7.54 4.47
N HIS A 288 16.25 7.46 3.22
CA HIS A 288 15.62 8.09 2.05
C HIS A 288 14.54 7.24 1.39
N LEU A 289 14.34 5.98 1.83
CA LEU A 289 13.23 5.17 1.32
C LEU A 289 11.92 5.59 1.95
N CYS A 290 10.91 5.74 1.10
CA CYS A 290 9.52 5.91 1.45
C CYS A 290 8.71 4.86 0.69
N VAL A 291 8.18 3.87 1.42
CA VAL A 291 7.54 2.70 0.84
C VAL A 291 6.03 2.79 0.99
N GLY A 292 5.30 2.80 -0.12
CA GLY A 292 3.84 2.66 -0.13
C GLY A 292 3.45 1.20 0.07
N LEU A 293 2.52 0.95 1.00
CA LEU A 293 2.04 -0.40 1.35
C LEU A 293 0.67 -0.62 0.72
N GLN A 294 0.56 -1.63 -0.15
CA GLN A 294 -0.68 -1.96 -0.87
C GLN A 294 -1.06 -3.44 -0.67
N CYS A 295 -2.35 -3.77 -0.79
CA CYS A 295 -2.79 -5.14 -0.89
C CYS A 295 -4.03 -5.27 -1.78
N GLY A 296 -4.00 -6.17 -2.74
CA GLY A 296 -5.12 -6.49 -3.62
C GLY A 296 -5.28 -7.99 -3.79
N GLY A 297 -6.52 -8.46 -4.06
CA GLY A 297 -6.78 -9.90 -4.13
C GLY A 297 -6.48 -10.64 -2.83
N SER A 298 -6.78 -10.05 -1.67
CA SER A 298 -6.50 -10.61 -0.35
C SER A 298 -7.25 -11.91 -0.11
N ASP A 299 -6.63 -12.83 0.62
CA ASP A 299 -7.13 -14.16 1.02
C ASP A 299 -6.98 -14.41 2.53
N GLY A 300 -7.37 -15.57 3.00
CA GLY A 300 -7.25 -15.99 4.41
C GLY A 300 -5.82 -16.03 4.93
N PHE A 301 -4.84 -16.22 4.04
CA PHE A 301 -3.41 -16.24 4.39
C PHE A 301 -2.76 -14.86 4.42
N SER A 302 -3.38 -13.83 3.84
CA SER A 302 -2.82 -12.47 3.79
C SER A 302 -2.41 -11.96 5.19
N SER A 303 -3.26 -12.21 6.21
CA SER A 303 -2.98 -11.83 7.60
C SER A 303 -2.00 -12.75 8.34
N ILE A 304 -1.55 -13.84 7.71
CA ILE A 304 -0.72 -14.89 8.36
C ILE A 304 0.70 -14.88 7.80
N THR A 305 0.86 -14.52 6.53
CA THR A 305 2.13 -14.61 5.81
C THR A 305 2.61 -13.27 5.29
N ALA A 306 2.16 -12.84 4.10
CA ALA A 306 2.73 -11.69 3.41
C ALA A 306 2.55 -10.36 4.16
N ASN A 307 1.37 -10.10 4.76
CA ASN A 307 1.15 -8.84 5.46
C ASN A 307 1.98 -8.71 6.74
N PRO A 308 2.03 -9.71 7.66
CA PRO A 308 2.93 -9.66 8.81
C PRO A 308 4.42 -9.62 8.41
N ALA A 309 4.83 -10.35 7.36
CA ALA A 309 6.20 -10.33 6.87
C ALA A 309 6.57 -8.96 6.30
N LEU A 310 5.66 -8.32 5.54
CA LEU A 310 5.84 -6.93 5.10
C LEU A 310 5.90 -5.99 6.30
N GLY A 311 5.07 -6.20 7.33
CA GLY A 311 5.10 -5.44 8.57
C GLY A 311 6.45 -5.54 9.29
N SER A 312 7.04 -6.74 9.35
CA SER A 312 8.40 -6.95 9.88
C SER A 312 9.45 -6.18 9.07
N ALA A 313 9.33 -6.17 7.73
CA ALA A 313 10.20 -5.35 6.87
C ALA A 313 10.01 -3.84 7.10
N VAL A 314 8.79 -3.39 7.41
CA VAL A 314 8.48 -1.99 7.76
C VAL A 314 9.12 -1.60 9.09
N ASP A 315 9.08 -2.48 10.09
CA ASP A 315 9.74 -2.24 11.37
C ASP A 315 11.27 -2.12 11.19
N LEU A 316 11.88 -2.96 10.35
CA LEU A 316 13.28 -2.82 9.96
C LEU A 316 13.54 -1.48 9.25
N LEU A 317 12.74 -1.15 8.23
CA LEU A 317 12.87 0.11 7.50
C LEU A 317 12.79 1.32 8.44
N ALA A 318 11.86 1.33 9.39
CA ALA A 318 11.70 2.38 10.39
C ALA A 318 12.94 2.51 11.27
N ARG A 319 13.51 1.41 11.75
CA ARG A 319 14.77 1.41 12.53
C ARG A 319 15.95 1.98 11.74
N HIS A 320 15.97 1.81 10.43
CA HIS A 320 16.94 2.42 9.52
C HIS A 320 16.60 3.88 9.13
N GLY A 321 15.56 4.47 9.72
CA GLY A 321 15.14 5.86 9.51
C GLY A 321 14.29 6.10 8.26
N GLY A 322 13.85 5.05 7.56
CA GLY A 322 12.95 5.15 6.42
C GLY A 322 11.50 5.39 6.82
N THR A 323 10.62 5.44 5.84
CA THR A 323 9.18 5.71 6.01
C THR A 323 8.36 4.65 5.30
N ALA A 324 7.26 4.22 5.91
CA ALA A 324 6.24 3.38 5.27
C ALA A 324 4.87 4.06 5.36
N ILE A 325 4.15 4.09 4.26
CA ILE A 325 2.82 4.71 4.16
C ILE A 325 1.78 3.59 4.10
N LEU A 326 1.09 3.37 5.20
CA LEU A 326 -0.14 2.55 5.23
C LEU A 326 -1.29 3.44 4.75
N SER A 327 -2.21 2.89 3.96
CA SER A 327 -3.33 3.63 3.37
C SER A 327 -4.61 2.81 3.36
N GLU A 328 -5.60 3.24 2.57
CA GLU A 328 -6.88 2.57 2.35
C GLU A 328 -7.76 2.61 3.60
N THR A 329 -8.27 3.81 3.92
CA THR A 329 -9.06 4.07 5.12
C THR A 329 -10.22 3.08 5.33
N PRO A 330 -10.98 2.67 4.28
CA PRO A 330 -11.98 1.62 4.44
C PRO A 330 -11.39 0.26 4.85
N GLU A 331 -10.12 0.01 4.57
CA GLU A 331 -9.44 -1.26 4.86
C GLU A 331 -8.76 -1.34 6.23
N ILE A 332 -8.94 -0.32 7.06
CA ILE A 332 -8.60 -0.37 8.50
C ILE A 332 -9.84 -0.22 9.38
N TYR A 333 -11.02 -0.06 8.75
CA TYR A 333 -12.28 0.11 9.47
C TYR A 333 -12.56 -1.07 10.40
N GLY A 334 -12.84 -0.74 11.64
CA GLY A 334 -13.14 -1.70 12.68
C GLY A 334 -11.93 -2.28 13.40
N VAL A 335 -10.71 -1.95 12.98
CA VAL A 335 -9.45 -2.33 13.66
C VAL A 335 -8.55 -1.11 13.90
N GLU A 336 -9.05 0.09 13.68
CA GLU A 336 -8.32 1.36 13.87
C GLU A 336 -7.73 1.50 15.28
N HIS A 337 -8.32 0.85 16.27
CA HIS A 337 -7.79 0.82 17.64
C HIS A 337 -6.39 0.19 17.73
N THR A 338 -6.02 -0.70 16.81
CA THR A 338 -4.67 -1.28 16.76
C THR A 338 -3.61 -0.26 16.33
N LEU A 339 -4.03 0.82 15.66
CA LEU A 339 -3.18 1.94 15.25
C LEU A 339 -3.25 3.10 16.26
N THR A 340 -4.45 3.47 16.75
CA THR A 340 -4.60 4.58 17.68
C THR A 340 -3.91 4.33 19.02
N ARG A 341 -3.90 3.09 19.51
CA ARG A 341 -3.19 2.71 20.75
C ARG A 341 -1.69 2.96 20.69
N ARG A 342 -1.08 2.71 19.53
CA ARG A 342 0.35 2.92 19.29
C ARG A 342 0.68 4.22 18.55
N ALA A 343 -0.28 5.15 18.43
CA ALA A 343 -0.04 6.47 17.85
C ALA A 343 1.00 7.26 18.65
N ALA A 344 1.81 8.08 17.96
CA ALA A 344 2.85 8.89 18.59
C ALA A 344 2.30 9.92 19.59
N SER A 345 1.05 10.32 19.41
CA SER A 345 0.32 11.17 20.34
C SER A 345 -1.19 10.94 20.20
N ARG A 346 -1.95 11.52 21.15
CA ARG A 346 -3.40 11.52 21.09
C ARG A 346 -3.91 12.21 19.81
N GLU A 347 -3.30 13.31 19.41
CA GLU A 347 -3.66 14.10 18.24
C GLU A 347 -3.52 13.28 16.95
N VAL A 348 -2.47 12.47 16.83
CA VAL A 348 -2.28 11.57 15.69
C VAL A 348 -3.39 10.52 15.64
N GLY A 349 -3.75 9.93 16.79
CA GLY A 349 -4.87 8.98 16.88
C GLY A 349 -6.22 9.63 16.52
N GLU A 350 -6.47 10.85 16.97
CA GLU A 350 -7.69 11.60 16.65
C GLU A 350 -7.80 11.94 15.15
N LYS A 351 -6.68 12.33 14.50
CA LYS A 351 -6.65 12.52 13.04
C LYS A 351 -7.08 11.26 12.29
N LEU A 352 -6.64 10.07 12.73
CA LEU A 352 -7.05 8.81 12.11
C LEU A 352 -8.57 8.59 12.25
N LEU A 353 -9.12 8.79 13.47
CA LEU A 353 -10.55 8.66 13.70
C LEU A 353 -11.38 9.72 12.97
N GLU A 354 -10.82 10.92 12.78
CA GLU A 354 -11.45 11.96 11.95
C GLU A 354 -11.62 11.48 10.51
N ARG A 355 -10.61 10.82 9.92
CA ARG A 355 -10.74 10.24 8.56
C ARG A 355 -11.80 9.14 8.52
N ILE A 356 -11.82 8.22 9.48
CA ILE A 356 -12.85 7.18 9.57
C ILE A 356 -14.26 7.80 9.62
N ARG A 357 -14.45 8.83 10.48
CA ARG A 357 -15.74 9.54 10.58
C ARG A 357 -16.09 10.23 9.27
N TRP A 358 -15.14 10.88 8.61
CA TRP A 358 -15.39 11.52 7.32
C TRP A 358 -15.88 10.51 6.26
N TRP A 359 -15.29 9.33 6.19
CA TRP A 359 -15.73 8.26 5.30
C TRP A 359 -17.12 7.79 5.63
N LYS A 360 -17.44 7.60 6.91
CA LYS A 360 -18.73 7.09 7.38
C LYS A 360 -19.83 8.13 7.25
N ASP A 361 -19.60 9.36 7.72
CA ASP A 361 -20.63 10.35 7.99
C ASP A 361 -20.75 11.41 6.88
N VAL A 362 -19.76 11.52 5.98
CA VAL A 362 -19.72 12.50 4.90
C VAL A 362 -19.66 11.83 3.53
N TYR A 363 -18.61 11.03 3.28
CA TYR A 363 -18.39 10.46 1.95
C TYR A 363 -19.45 9.44 1.55
N SER A 364 -19.91 8.60 2.48
CA SER A 364 -20.90 7.54 2.20
C SER A 364 -22.35 8.05 2.14
N VAL A 365 -22.62 9.27 2.62
CA VAL A 365 -24.00 9.80 2.67
C VAL A 365 -24.54 10.02 1.25
N GLY A 366 -25.69 9.39 0.96
CA GLY A 366 -26.37 9.50 -0.33
C GLY A 366 -25.68 8.74 -1.49
N ARG A 367 -24.67 7.90 -1.19
CA ARG A 367 -23.98 7.06 -2.17
C ARG A 367 -24.14 5.59 -1.84
N ASP A 368 -24.14 4.73 -2.84
CA ASP A 368 -24.09 3.27 -2.67
C ASP A 368 -22.62 2.81 -2.42
N VAL A 369 -21.97 3.51 -1.51
CA VAL A 369 -20.60 3.19 -1.04
C VAL A 369 -20.64 3.22 0.47
N GLN A 370 -20.44 2.06 1.08
CA GLN A 370 -20.34 1.94 2.53
C GLN A 370 -18.90 1.59 2.93
N ILE A 371 -18.42 2.18 4.00
CA ILE A 371 -17.08 1.90 4.52
C ILE A 371 -16.89 0.40 4.85
N ASN A 372 -17.95 -0.31 5.18
CA ASN A 372 -17.95 -1.75 5.46
C ASN A 372 -18.16 -2.64 4.23
N GLY A 373 -18.27 -2.07 3.03
CA GLY A 373 -18.53 -2.81 1.77
C GLY A 373 -17.28 -3.34 1.05
N GLN A 374 -16.09 -3.15 1.60
CA GLN A 374 -14.81 -3.45 0.93
C GLN A 374 -14.40 -4.94 0.98
N VAL A 375 -15.36 -5.86 0.84
CA VAL A 375 -15.09 -7.30 0.71
C VAL A 375 -15.67 -7.80 -0.60
N SER A 376 -14.82 -7.92 -1.61
CA SER A 376 -15.21 -8.38 -2.94
C SER A 376 -15.59 -9.88 -2.93
N PRO A 377 -16.34 -10.36 -3.94
CA PRO A 377 -16.58 -11.78 -4.12
C PRO A 377 -15.29 -12.60 -4.17
N GLY A 378 -14.20 -12.04 -4.74
CA GLY A 378 -12.88 -12.67 -4.78
C GLY A 378 -12.26 -12.82 -3.38
N ASN A 379 -12.40 -11.83 -2.50
CA ASN A 379 -11.94 -11.93 -1.10
C ASN A 379 -12.73 -12.98 -0.32
N GLN A 380 -14.06 -13.05 -0.52
CA GLN A 380 -14.91 -14.07 0.11
C GLN A 380 -14.51 -15.46 -0.34
N ALA A 381 -14.34 -15.67 -1.65
CA ALA A 381 -13.84 -16.93 -2.21
C ALA A 381 -12.40 -17.25 -1.77
N GLY A 382 -11.64 -16.27 -1.27
CA GLY A 382 -10.33 -16.43 -0.65
C GLY A 382 -10.36 -16.73 0.85
N GLY A 383 -11.55 -16.84 1.47
CA GLY A 383 -11.72 -17.20 2.89
C GLY A 383 -12.00 -16.03 3.84
N LEU A 384 -12.08 -14.78 3.34
CA LEU A 384 -12.44 -13.61 4.16
C LEU A 384 -13.96 -13.52 4.32
N ALA A 385 -14.45 -13.44 5.56
CA ALA A 385 -15.89 -13.43 5.83
C ALA A 385 -16.52 -12.02 5.79
N ASN A 386 -15.78 -11.00 6.21
CA ASN A 386 -16.27 -9.63 6.32
C ASN A 386 -15.11 -8.61 6.36
N ILE A 387 -15.48 -7.32 6.45
CA ILE A 387 -14.51 -6.21 6.45
C ILE A 387 -13.57 -6.23 7.66
N PHE A 388 -14.02 -6.59 8.86
CA PHE A 388 -13.14 -6.59 10.04
C PHE A 388 -11.97 -7.56 9.88
N GLU A 389 -12.23 -8.72 9.26
CA GLU A 389 -11.18 -9.69 8.99
C GLU A 389 -10.20 -9.18 7.91
N LYS A 390 -10.73 -8.54 6.86
CA LYS A 390 -9.91 -7.90 5.83
C LYS A 390 -9.06 -6.79 6.43
N SER A 391 -9.67 -5.90 7.21
CA SER A 391 -9.00 -4.77 7.88
C SER A 391 -7.92 -5.21 8.85
N LEU A 392 -8.17 -6.28 9.62
CA LEU A 392 -7.16 -6.84 10.52
C LEU A 392 -5.92 -7.29 9.73
N GLY A 393 -6.11 -7.98 8.61
CA GLY A 393 -5.01 -8.35 7.72
C GLY A 393 -4.30 -7.14 7.12
N SER A 394 -5.05 -6.16 6.64
CA SER A 394 -4.49 -4.95 6.01
C SER A 394 -3.64 -4.13 6.98
N SER A 395 -4.09 -3.95 8.23
CA SER A 395 -3.34 -3.19 9.25
C SER A 395 -1.98 -3.81 9.60
N MET A 396 -1.82 -5.12 9.44
CA MET A 396 -0.56 -5.83 9.73
C MET A 396 0.59 -5.47 8.79
N LYS A 397 0.30 -4.96 7.59
CA LYS A 397 1.32 -4.41 6.68
C LYS A 397 2.15 -3.30 7.34
N GLY A 398 1.56 -2.57 8.29
CA GLY A 398 2.21 -1.48 9.01
C GLY A 398 3.16 -1.90 10.13
N GLY A 399 3.40 -3.20 10.33
CA GLY A 399 4.29 -3.70 11.39
C GLY A 399 3.78 -3.42 12.79
N THR A 400 4.69 -3.42 13.75
CA THR A 400 4.42 -3.22 15.19
C THR A 400 4.84 -1.85 15.71
N GLY A 401 5.60 -1.09 14.95
CA GLY A 401 6.10 0.23 15.31
C GLY A 401 4.99 1.28 15.48
N PRO A 402 5.30 2.45 16.07
CA PRO A 402 4.32 3.49 16.33
C PRO A 402 3.80 4.14 15.05
N LEU A 403 2.51 4.52 15.05
CA LEU A 403 1.93 5.39 14.03
C LEU A 403 2.38 6.83 14.29
N MET A 404 3.26 7.34 13.42
CA MET A 404 3.94 8.62 13.63
C MET A 404 3.13 9.83 13.18
N GLU A 405 2.33 9.70 12.12
CA GLU A 405 1.50 10.80 11.59
C GLU A 405 0.39 10.25 10.68
N VAL A 406 -0.65 11.08 10.47
CA VAL A 406 -1.76 10.82 9.55
C VAL A 406 -1.86 11.96 8.53
N TYR A 407 -1.87 11.62 7.25
CA TYR A 407 -1.92 12.54 6.13
C TYR A 407 -3.24 12.43 5.37
N ARG A 408 -3.68 13.52 4.77
CA ARG A 408 -4.73 13.48 3.74
C ARG A 408 -4.15 12.95 2.43
N TYR A 409 -5.04 12.61 1.50
CA TYR A 409 -4.65 12.12 0.18
C TYR A 409 -3.62 13.02 -0.51
N ALA A 410 -2.54 12.40 -0.98
CA ALA A 410 -1.45 13.05 -1.71
C ALA A 410 -0.71 14.19 -0.98
N GLU A 411 -0.89 14.36 0.33
CA GLU A 411 -0.10 15.31 1.11
C GLU A 411 1.37 14.84 1.20
N PRO A 412 2.34 15.78 1.08
CA PRO A 412 3.75 15.43 1.19
C PRO A 412 4.09 14.82 2.55
N VAL A 413 4.62 13.61 2.55
CA VAL A 413 4.98 12.87 3.76
C VAL A 413 6.33 13.34 4.27
N LYS A 414 6.39 13.78 5.53
CA LYS A 414 7.59 14.32 6.20
C LYS A 414 8.05 13.47 7.38
N ALA A 415 7.11 12.85 8.10
CA ALA A 415 7.43 12.02 9.26
C ALA A 415 8.15 10.73 8.86
N LYS A 416 8.99 10.22 9.78
CA LYS A 416 9.73 8.96 9.62
C LYS A 416 9.03 7.84 10.38
N GLY A 417 9.24 6.60 9.93
CA GLY A 417 8.57 5.42 10.49
C GLY A 417 7.24 5.13 9.79
N LEU A 418 6.31 4.48 10.48
CA LEU A 418 4.98 4.20 9.95
C LEU A 418 4.12 5.46 9.97
N VAL A 419 3.54 5.80 8.83
CA VAL A 419 2.53 6.85 8.70
C VAL A 419 1.28 6.30 8.02
N PHE A 420 0.16 6.99 8.19
CA PHE A 420 -1.08 6.66 7.51
C PHE A 420 -1.46 7.76 6.52
N MET A 421 -1.90 7.40 5.31
CA MET A 421 -2.46 8.33 4.34
C MET A 421 -3.90 7.95 4.02
N ASP A 422 -4.82 8.90 4.17
CA ASP A 422 -6.23 8.72 3.81
C ASP A 422 -6.38 8.52 2.29
N THR A 423 -6.84 7.34 1.89
CA THR A 423 -7.14 6.99 0.50
C THR A 423 -8.35 6.08 0.41
N PRO A 424 -9.02 5.98 -0.76
CA PRO A 424 -9.96 4.90 -1.02
C PRO A 424 -9.29 3.53 -0.96
N GLY A 425 -10.08 2.47 -0.74
CA GLY A 425 -9.67 1.07 -0.85
C GLY A 425 -9.68 0.60 -2.31
N TYR A 426 -8.86 1.22 -3.14
CA TYR A 426 -8.69 0.87 -4.55
C TYR A 426 -7.25 1.13 -4.97
N ASP A 427 -6.53 0.04 -5.27
CA ASP A 427 -5.08 0.01 -5.42
C ASP A 427 -4.49 1.15 -6.28
N PRO A 428 -4.95 1.42 -7.54
CA PRO A 428 -4.36 2.48 -8.35
C PRO A 428 -4.56 3.87 -7.76
N VAL A 429 -5.73 4.16 -7.20
CA VAL A 429 -6.02 5.47 -6.56
C VAL A 429 -5.18 5.63 -5.30
N SER A 430 -5.12 4.59 -4.47
CA SER A 430 -4.34 4.59 -3.23
C SER A 430 -2.84 4.79 -3.51
N ALA A 431 -2.27 4.01 -4.42
CA ALA A 431 -0.86 4.13 -4.81
C ALA A 431 -0.55 5.49 -5.45
N THR A 432 -1.46 6.04 -6.28
CA THR A 432 -1.32 7.39 -6.83
C THR A 432 -1.17 8.43 -5.72
N GLY A 433 -1.99 8.35 -4.67
CA GLY A 433 -1.88 9.22 -3.50
C GLY A 433 -0.56 9.06 -2.76
N GLN A 434 -0.13 7.81 -2.52
CA GLN A 434 1.15 7.51 -1.85
C GLN A 434 2.36 8.03 -2.65
N ILE A 435 2.38 7.84 -3.97
CA ILE A 435 3.44 8.31 -4.86
C ILE A 435 3.47 9.84 -4.88
N ALA A 436 2.32 10.48 -5.02
CA ALA A 436 2.22 11.93 -4.92
C ALA A 436 2.70 12.46 -3.56
N GLY A 437 2.46 11.71 -2.49
CA GLY A 437 2.96 11.98 -1.13
C GLY A 437 4.46 11.74 -0.95
N GLY A 438 5.14 11.11 -1.90
CA GLY A 438 6.60 10.91 -1.89
C GLY A 438 7.05 9.45 -1.77
N ALA A 439 6.16 8.46 -1.87
CA ALA A 439 6.58 7.05 -1.95
C ALA A 439 7.46 6.82 -3.18
N ASN A 440 8.65 6.28 -2.98
CA ASN A 440 9.63 5.99 -4.04
C ASN A 440 9.83 4.49 -4.29
N LEU A 441 9.00 3.66 -3.65
CA LEU A 441 8.83 2.22 -3.86
C LEU A 441 7.44 1.80 -3.39
N ILE A 442 6.78 0.87 -4.10
CA ILE A 442 5.53 0.24 -3.65
C ILE A 442 5.81 -1.23 -3.29
N ALA A 443 5.28 -1.67 -2.16
CA ALA A 443 5.24 -3.07 -1.76
C ALA A 443 3.78 -3.55 -1.74
N PHE A 444 3.47 -4.53 -2.58
CA PHE A 444 2.12 -5.00 -2.85
C PHE A 444 1.96 -6.46 -2.45
N THR A 445 1.07 -6.76 -1.51
CA THR A 445 0.76 -8.14 -1.11
C THR A 445 -0.49 -8.66 -1.82
N THR A 446 -0.50 -9.95 -2.20
CA THR A 446 -1.65 -10.56 -2.85
C THR A 446 -1.75 -12.06 -2.56
N GLY A 447 -2.97 -12.56 -2.38
CA GLY A 447 -3.27 -13.97 -2.18
C GLY A 447 -3.81 -14.66 -3.44
N ARG A 448 -4.38 -13.88 -4.35
CA ARG A 448 -5.01 -14.41 -5.57
C ARG A 448 -4.26 -14.04 -6.84
N GLY A 449 -3.31 -13.13 -6.75
CA GLY A 449 -2.54 -12.58 -7.86
C GLY A 449 -2.97 -11.16 -8.20
N SER A 450 -2.02 -10.36 -8.65
CA SER A 450 -2.25 -8.99 -9.14
C SER A 450 -1.23 -8.64 -10.21
N MET A 451 -1.71 -7.93 -11.25
CA MET A 451 -0.91 -7.39 -12.35
C MET A 451 -0.55 -5.92 -12.11
N PHE A 452 -0.46 -5.52 -10.84
CA PHE A 452 -0.20 -4.14 -10.46
C PHE A 452 1.26 -3.74 -10.72
N GLY A 453 1.43 -2.52 -11.20
CA GLY A 453 2.68 -1.77 -11.25
C GLY A 453 2.32 -0.28 -11.20
N ALA A 454 3.23 0.61 -10.83
CA ALA A 454 2.92 2.04 -10.74
C ALA A 454 4.13 2.91 -11.09
N LYS A 455 4.24 3.36 -12.33
CA LYS A 455 5.26 4.35 -12.71
C LYS A 455 4.96 5.71 -12.01
N PRO A 456 5.98 6.47 -11.60
CA PRO A 456 7.40 6.31 -11.91
C PRO A 456 8.19 5.57 -10.81
N VAL A 457 7.55 4.75 -9.98
CA VAL A 457 8.22 4.02 -8.89
C VAL A 457 8.23 2.52 -9.16
N PRO A 458 9.25 1.78 -8.70
CA PRO A 458 9.23 0.32 -8.76
C PRO A 458 8.17 -0.26 -7.83
N SER A 459 7.54 -1.36 -8.24
CA SER A 459 6.55 -2.08 -7.45
C SER A 459 6.98 -3.53 -7.27
N ILE A 460 7.19 -3.97 -6.02
CA ILE A 460 7.48 -5.37 -5.68
C ILE A 460 6.20 -6.08 -5.21
N LYS A 461 5.98 -7.31 -5.67
CA LYS A 461 4.78 -8.11 -5.38
C LYS A 461 5.10 -9.33 -4.52
N LEU A 462 4.36 -9.50 -3.42
CA LEU A 462 4.56 -10.50 -2.38
C LEU A 462 3.36 -11.46 -2.36
N ALA A 463 3.60 -12.73 -2.66
CA ALA A 463 2.59 -13.78 -2.67
C ALA A 463 2.31 -14.31 -1.27
N THR A 464 1.05 -14.49 -0.89
CA THR A 464 0.67 -15.02 0.44
C THR A 464 0.82 -16.53 0.56
N ASN A 465 0.80 -17.26 -0.56
CA ASN A 465 0.80 -18.71 -0.59
C ASN A 465 1.59 -19.25 -1.79
N THR A 466 2.22 -20.41 -1.60
CA THR A 466 3.08 -21.05 -2.60
C THR A 466 2.34 -21.48 -3.87
N PRO A 467 1.10 -22.08 -3.81
CA PRO A 467 0.39 -22.45 -5.04
C PRO A 467 0.09 -21.28 -5.97
N MET A 468 -0.26 -20.11 -5.43
CA MET A 468 -0.46 -18.90 -6.24
C MET A 468 0.86 -18.38 -6.80
N TYR A 469 1.91 -18.33 -5.98
CA TYR A 469 3.24 -17.95 -6.41
C TYR A 469 3.71 -18.78 -7.61
N GLN A 470 3.63 -20.10 -7.53
CA GLN A 470 4.04 -21.01 -8.62
C GLN A 470 3.23 -20.79 -9.90
N ARG A 471 1.93 -20.52 -9.78
CA ARG A 471 1.07 -20.25 -10.93
C ARG A 471 1.36 -18.90 -11.60
N LEU A 472 1.79 -17.91 -10.83
CA LEU A 472 2.05 -16.53 -11.26
C LEU A 472 3.49 -16.11 -10.98
N GLU A 473 4.44 -17.03 -11.16
CA GLU A 473 5.85 -16.80 -10.81
C GLU A 473 6.43 -15.60 -11.55
N GLU A 474 6.05 -15.37 -12.80
CA GLU A 474 6.52 -14.24 -13.60
C GLU A 474 6.06 -12.88 -13.04
N ASP A 475 4.96 -12.86 -12.28
CA ASP A 475 4.39 -11.64 -11.69
C ASP A 475 4.87 -11.37 -10.26
N MET A 476 5.27 -12.41 -9.49
CA MET A 476 5.51 -12.32 -8.06
C MET A 476 7.00 -12.30 -7.71
N ASP A 477 7.46 -11.29 -6.98
CA ASP A 477 8.86 -11.16 -6.60
C ASP A 477 9.27 -12.06 -5.42
N ILE A 478 8.36 -12.30 -4.46
CA ILE A 478 8.61 -13.13 -3.26
C ILE A 478 7.46 -14.08 -2.98
N ASN A 479 7.79 -15.32 -2.58
CA ASN A 479 6.88 -16.30 -2.04
C ASN A 479 6.86 -16.26 -0.51
N CYS A 480 5.89 -15.58 0.10
CA CYS A 480 5.70 -15.62 1.55
C CYS A 480 4.97 -16.89 2.03
N GLY A 481 4.49 -17.74 1.10
CA GLY A 481 3.90 -19.04 1.44
C GLY A 481 4.87 -19.99 2.15
N GLU A 482 6.19 -19.77 2.02
CA GLU A 482 7.23 -20.49 2.77
C GLU A 482 7.05 -20.39 4.30
N ILE A 483 6.33 -19.37 4.79
CA ILE A 483 5.95 -19.26 6.20
C ILE A 483 4.94 -20.35 6.59
N LEU A 484 3.97 -20.66 5.71
CA LEU A 484 2.98 -21.71 5.96
C LEU A 484 3.62 -23.11 6.03
N ASP A 485 4.70 -23.32 5.29
CA ASP A 485 5.41 -24.59 5.25
C ASP A 485 6.35 -24.76 6.48
N GLY A 486 6.50 -23.71 7.31
CA GLY A 486 7.39 -23.69 8.46
C GLY A 486 8.88 -23.64 8.11
N SER A 487 9.21 -23.44 6.83
CA SER A 487 10.60 -23.31 6.35
C SER A 487 11.20 -21.92 6.64
N MET A 488 10.36 -20.92 6.91
CA MET A 488 10.79 -19.56 7.17
C MET A 488 9.92 -18.88 8.25
N SER A 489 10.55 -18.07 9.12
CA SER A 489 9.81 -17.26 10.08
C SER A 489 9.33 -15.94 9.43
N ILE A 490 8.39 -15.27 10.09
CA ILE A 490 7.90 -13.93 9.66
C ILE A 490 9.05 -12.93 9.64
N GLU A 491 9.93 -12.95 10.64
CA GLU A 491 11.08 -12.04 10.77
C GLU A 491 12.11 -12.29 9.66
N ALA A 492 12.44 -13.56 9.39
CA ALA A 492 13.39 -13.92 8.32
C ALA A 492 12.83 -13.54 6.94
N MET A 493 11.52 -13.69 6.73
CA MET A 493 10.85 -13.23 5.52
C MET A 493 10.82 -11.70 5.45
N GLY A 494 10.62 -11.02 6.57
CA GLY A 494 10.69 -9.56 6.68
C GLY A 494 12.06 -9.02 6.29
N GLU A 495 13.14 -9.65 6.77
CA GLU A 495 14.51 -9.32 6.35
C GLU A 495 14.70 -9.53 4.85
N ARG A 496 14.22 -10.65 4.30
CA ARG A 496 14.29 -10.92 2.84
C ARG A 496 13.56 -9.87 2.02
N ILE A 497 12.39 -9.40 2.48
CA ILE A 497 11.62 -8.31 1.85
C ILE A 497 12.40 -7.01 1.95
N PHE A 498 12.94 -6.66 3.11
CA PHE A 498 13.75 -5.45 3.30
C PHE A 498 14.97 -5.43 2.37
N GLN A 499 15.69 -6.55 2.26
CA GLN A 499 16.82 -6.68 1.34
C GLN A 499 16.37 -6.54 -0.14
N LEU A 500 15.19 -7.04 -0.51
CA LEU A 500 14.65 -6.81 -1.85
C LEU A 500 14.33 -5.32 -2.07
N MET A 501 13.72 -4.63 -1.09
CA MET A 501 13.50 -3.18 -1.17
C MET A 501 14.78 -2.42 -1.46
N LEU A 502 15.89 -2.73 -0.77
CA LEU A 502 17.19 -2.08 -0.99
C LEU A 502 17.76 -2.36 -2.38
N ARG A 503 17.68 -3.60 -2.85
CA ARG A 503 18.15 -3.97 -4.20
C ARG A 503 17.32 -3.30 -5.28
N THR A 504 16.00 -3.31 -5.13
CA THR A 504 15.08 -2.65 -6.08
C THR A 504 15.31 -1.14 -6.10
N ALA A 505 15.47 -0.51 -4.95
CA ALA A 505 15.83 0.92 -4.86
C ALA A 505 17.20 1.22 -5.50
N SER A 506 18.12 0.25 -5.49
CA SER A 506 19.44 0.35 -6.13
C SER A 506 19.41 0.18 -7.66
N GLY A 507 18.24 -0.07 -8.26
CA GLY A 507 18.07 -0.19 -9.71
C GLY A 507 17.81 -1.60 -10.21
N GLN A 508 17.75 -2.63 -9.34
CA GLN A 508 17.25 -3.94 -9.76
C GLN A 508 15.80 -3.80 -10.20
N ALA A 509 15.49 -4.24 -11.42
CA ALA A 509 14.11 -4.22 -11.90
C ALA A 509 13.24 -5.22 -11.10
N SER A 510 12.05 -4.79 -10.72
CA SER A 510 10.99 -5.67 -10.22
C SER A 510 10.34 -6.44 -11.37
N LYS A 511 9.62 -7.51 -11.04
CA LYS A 511 8.85 -8.25 -12.07
C LYS A 511 7.78 -7.38 -12.73
N SER A 512 7.17 -6.46 -12.00
CA SER A 512 6.24 -5.46 -12.56
C SER A 512 6.92 -4.60 -13.63
N GLU A 513 8.14 -4.15 -13.40
CA GLU A 513 8.90 -3.35 -14.38
C GLU A 513 9.34 -4.18 -15.58
N LEU A 514 9.80 -5.43 -15.37
CA LEU A 514 10.17 -6.34 -16.45
C LEU A 514 9.01 -6.66 -17.40
N LEU A 515 7.79 -6.68 -16.87
CA LEU A 515 6.55 -6.87 -17.64
C LEU A 515 6.00 -5.54 -18.23
N GLY A 516 6.66 -4.41 -17.97
CA GLY A 516 6.25 -3.10 -18.49
C GLY A 516 4.97 -2.54 -17.85
N LEU A 517 4.57 -3.00 -16.68
CA LEU A 517 3.36 -2.55 -15.99
C LEU A 517 3.47 -1.10 -15.47
N GLY A 518 2.34 -0.43 -15.24
CA GLY A 518 2.30 0.91 -14.64
C GLY A 518 1.91 2.06 -15.57
N ASP A 519 1.38 1.77 -16.76
CA ASP A 519 0.98 2.81 -17.72
C ASP A 519 -0.44 3.37 -17.48
N ASN A 520 -1.28 2.65 -16.72
CA ASN A 520 -2.68 3.02 -16.49
C ASN A 520 -3.02 3.24 -15.00
N GLU A 521 -2.06 3.10 -14.11
CA GLU A 521 -2.26 3.16 -12.66
C GLU A 521 -2.15 4.58 -12.07
N PHE A 522 -1.92 5.59 -12.91
CA PHE A 522 -2.07 7.00 -12.49
C PHE A 522 -3.56 7.37 -12.45
N VAL A 523 -4.19 7.22 -11.30
CA VAL A 523 -5.63 7.45 -11.11
C VAL A 523 -5.84 8.39 -9.91
N PRO A 524 -5.87 9.72 -10.14
CA PRO A 524 -6.22 10.68 -9.08
C PRO A 524 -7.60 10.41 -8.51
N TRP A 525 -7.80 10.62 -7.21
CA TRP A 525 -9.07 10.37 -6.55
C TRP A 525 -10.19 11.26 -7.11
N GLN A 526 -11.27 10.61 -7.56
CA GLN A 526 -12.36 11.25 -8.30
C GLN A 526 -13.51 11.65 -7.37
N ILE A 527 -13.29 12.67 -6.53
CA ILE A 527 -14.38 13.31 -5.76
C ILE A 527 -14.96 14.46 -6.59
N GLY A 528 -16.27 14.66 -6.53
CA GLY A 528 -16.94 15.82 -7.13
C GLY A 528 -16.93 15.82 -8.66
N ILE A 529 -16.95 14.65 -9.30
CA ILE A 529 -17.26 14.55 -10.73
C ILE A 529 -18.72 14.92 -10.93
N MET A 530 -18.95 15.90 -11.78
CA MET A 530 -20.28 16.35 -12.19
C MET A 530 -20.68 15.65 -13.48
N SER A 531 -21.87 15.12 -13.53
CA SER A 531 -22.53 14.65 -14.75
C SER A 531 -22.90 15.80 -15.67
#